data_a554505a4a47bc4e2fd01fa4cc56596b
#
_entry.id   a554505a4a47bc4e2fd01fa4cc56596b
#
_cell.length_a   1.000
_cell.length_b   1.000
_cell.length_c   1.000
_cell.angle_alpha   90.00
_cell.angle_beta   90.00
_cell.angle_gamma   90.00
#
_symmetry.space_group_name_H-M   'P 1'
#
loop_
_entity.id
_entity.type
_entity.pdbx_description
1 polymer ?
#
loop_
_entity_poly.entity_id
_entity_poly.type
_entity_poly.pdbx_seq_one_letter_code
_entity_poly.pdbx_strand_id
1 'polypeptide(L)'
;MAHLSLRDHSLGSIDGVLFDKDGTLSHSEPHLIEIADARVAETMRVFATRGASAAIQTQLESLLKRAMGRRDSGLIPDGTLAVASRQHNLLSTATIFCLFDLSWPESLVLAENIFNAVDATHKQVSSDVVPSARTPLPYSRELLKELHSSGVVCAVISNDTHNGIEQFLKNHGLSEFISGIWSADDNPCKPDPGAVLGLCKALNLSPSRCALIGDADSDLLMARRAGIAYALGYVAGWQRTPELTSHHYLIQHWQELRVEGEN
;
A
#
# COMPACT_ATOMS: atom_id res chain seq x y z
N MET A 1 -21.06 -11.77 -18.37
CA MET A 1 -20.82 -10.96 -17.14
C MET A 1 -20.40 -11.89 -16.03
N ALA A 2 -19.45 -11.50 -15.20
CA ALA A 2 -19.03 -12.33 -14.08
C ALA A 2 -19.83 -11.97 -12.82
N HIS A 3 -20.11 -12.96 -11.98
CA HIS A 3 -20.86 -12.78 -10.75
C HIS A 3 -19.95 -12.99 -9.55
N LEU A 4 -19.85 -11.96 -8.70
CA LEU A 4 -19.02 -12.02 -7.50
C LEU A 4 -19.84 -12.53 -6.32
N SER A 5 -19.27 -13.45 -5.54
CA SER A 5 -19.85 -13.94 -4.29
C SER A 5 -18.82 -13.92 -3.17
N LEU A 6 -19.28 -13.75 -1.95
CA LEU A 6 -18.48 -13.77 -0.73
C LEU A 6 -19.12 -14.73 0.28
N ARG A 7 -18.42 -15.80 0.68
CA ARG A 7 -18.92 -16.82 1.63
C ARG A 7 -20.32 -17.33 1.23
N ASP A 8 -20.48 -17.72 -0.04
CA ASP A 8 -21.74 -18.19 -0.63
C ASP A 8 -22.86 -17.11 -0.71
N HIS A 9 -22.57 -15.86 -0.32
CA HIS A 9 -23.47 -14.73 -0.54
C HIS A 9 -23.18 -14.08 -1.89
N SER A 10 -24.16 -14.07 -2.77
CA SER A 10 -24.10 -13.36 -4.04
C SER A 10 -24.01 -11.86 -3.79
N LEU A 11 -22.94 -11.21 -4.27
CA LEU A 11 -22.82 -9.75 -4.23
C LEU A 11 -23.46 -9.12 -5.47
N GLY A 12 -23.26 -9.71 -6.66
CA GLY A 12 -23.81 -9.23 -7.93
C GLY A 12 -22.82 -9.27 -9.08
N SER A 13 -23.25 -8.80 -10.24
CA SER A 13 -22.44 -8.78 -11.46
C SER A 13 -21.40 -7.66 -11.40
N ILE A 14 -20.16 -7.97 -11.79
CA ILE A 14 -19.05 -7.04 -11.88
C ILE A 14 -18.34 -7.16 -13.23
N ASP A 15 -17.71 -6.06 -13.65
CA ASP A 15 -16.83 -6.01 -14.83
C ASP A 15 -15.36 -5.86 -14.42
N GLY A 16 -15.08 -5.33 -13.21
CA GLY A 16 -13.72 -5.11 -12.74
C GLY A 16 -13.53 -5.23 -11.23
N VAL A 17 -12.30 -5.54 -10.84
CA VAL A 17 -11.84 -5.51 -9.44
C VAL A 17 -10.57 -4.68 -9.37
N LEU A 18 -10.58 -3.65 -8.54
CA LEU A 18 -9.45 -2.80 -8.23
C LEU A 18 -8.84 -3.25 -6.91
N PHE A 19 -7.57 -3.56 -6.91
CA PHE A 19 -6.86 -4.05 -5.72
C PHE A 19 -5.88 -2.98 -5.20
N ASP A 20 -5.89 -2.71 -3.91
CA ASP A 20 -4.70 -2.18 -3.28
C ASP A 20 -3.57 -3.22 -3.31
N LYS A 21 -2.32 -2.78 -3.11
CA LYS A 21 -1.14 -3.64 -3.18
C LYS A 21 -0.64 -4.06 -1.79
N ASP A 22 -0.19 -3.11 -0.98
CA ASP A 22 0.50 -3.38 0.27
C ASP A 22 -0.49 -3.73 1.39
N GLY A 23 -0.37 -4.93 1.99
CA GLY A 23 -1.36 -5.42 2.95
C GLY A 23 -2.61 -6.04 2.31
N THR A 24 -2.74 -5.98 0.98
CA THR A 24 -3.87 -6.56 0.22
C THR A 24 -3.40 -7.67 -0.72
N LEU A 25 -2.64 -7.37 -1.76
CA LEU A 25 -2.03 -8.39 -2.63
C LEU A 25 -0.67 -8.87 -2.13
N SER A 26 0.07 -7.99 -1.48
CA SER A 26 1.44 -8.18 -1.02
C SER A 26 1.51 -8.23 0.51
N HIS A 27 2.22 -9.23 1.04
CA HIS A 27 2.66 -9.25 2.44
C HIS A 27 3.85 -8.29 2.60
N SER A 28 3.56 -7.01 2.78
CA SER A 28 4.56 -5.94 2.74
C SER A 28 5.09 -5.54 4.12
N GLU A 29 4.44 -5.93 5.21
CA GLU A 29 4.78 -5.48 6.57
C GLU A 29 6.25 -5.74 6.94
N PRO A 30 6.86 -6.92 6.70
CA PRO A 30 8.28 -7.14 7.03
C PRO A 30 9.21 -6.17 6.33
N HIS A 31 8.98 -5.93 5.03
CA HIS A 31 9.78 -4.99 4.25
C HIS A 31 9.62 -3.53 4.71
N LEU A 32 8.40 -3.13 5.04
CA LEU A 32 8.14 -1.78 5.55
C LEU A 32 8.78 -1.57 6.92
N ILE A 33 8.83 -2.60 7.77
CA ILE A 33 9.57 -2.58 9.05
C ILE A 33 11.07 -2.35 8.79
N GLU A 34 11.66 -3.08 7.86
CA GLU A 34 13.08 -2.92 7.48
C GLU A 34 13.36 -1.49 7.00
N ILE A 35 12.50 -0.93 6.15
CA ILE A 35 12.60 0.47 5.68
C ILE A 35 12.51 1.46 6.84
N ALA A 36 11.54 1.27 7.75
CA ALA A 36 11.39 2.15 8.91
C ALA A 36 12.64 2.15 9.78
N ASP A 37 13.10 0.95 10.14
CA ASP A 37 14.25 0.78 11.01
C ASP A 37 15.55 1.32 10.35
N ALA A 38 15.72 1.13 9.03
CA ALA A 38 16.83 1.70 8.28
C ALA A 38 16.78 3.23 8.21
N ARG A 39 15.62 3.83 7.98
CA ARG A 39 15.45 5.30 7.97
C ARG A 39 15.72 5.90 9.35
N VAL A 40 15.27 5.25 10.40
CA VAL A 40 15.56 5.66 11.78
C VAL A 40 17.06 5.57 12.06
N ALA A 41 17.71 4.43 11.75
CA ALA A 41 19.14 4.24 11.98
C ALA A 41 19.99 5.25 11.23
N GLU A 42 19.68 5.53 9.96
CA GLU A 42 20.39 6.54 9.16
C GLU A 42 20.18 7.95 9.73
N THR A 43 18.97 8.26 10.19
CA THR A 43 18.69 9.53 10.86
C THR A 43 19.54 9.69 12.13
N MET A 44 19.61 8.63 12.97
CA MET A 44 20.43 8.67 14.19
C MET A 44 21.92 8.89 13.87
N ARG A 45 22.44 8.19 12.84
CA ARG A 45 23.81 8.38 12.37
C ARG A 45 24.09 9.83 11.97
N VAL A 46 23.21 10.43 11.20
CA VAL A 46 23.35 11.83 10.74
C VAL A 46 23.28 12.82 11.90
N PHE A 47 22.32 12.65 12.82
CA PHE A 47 22.20 13.56 13.96
C PHE A 47 23.37 13.40 14.96
N ALA A 48 23.92 12.21 15.13
CA ALA A 48 25.11 11.98 15.92
C ALA A 48 26.33 12.72 15.33
N THR A 49 26.52 12.70 14.02
CA THR A 49 27.62 13.45 13.36
C THR A 49 27.45 14.97 13.46
N ARG A 50 26.23 15.46 13.69
CA ARG A 50 25.90 16.87 13.94
C ARG A 50 26.04 17.27 15.42
N GLY A 51 26.47 16.34 16.29
CA GLY A 51 26.69 16.60 17.71
C GLY A 51 25.42 16.54 18.57
N ALA A 52 24.35 15.93 18.08
CA ALA A 52 23.13 15.76 18.87
C ALA A 52 23.39 14.91 20.12
N SER A 53 22.93 15.39 21.29
CA SER A 53 23.07 14.67 22.56
C SER A 53 22.27 13.35 22.55
N ALA A 54 22.64 12.42 23.42
CA ALA A 54 21.92 11.15 23.56
C ALA A 54 20.41 11.36 23.87
N ALA A 55 20.07 12.37 24.66
CA ALA A 55 18.68 12.72 24.97
C ALA A 55 17.90 13.14 23.72
N ILE A 56 18.50 14.00 22.88
CA ILE A 56 17.90 14.43 21.60
C ILE A 56 17.73 13.21 20.68
N GLN A 57 18.73 12.34 20.56
CA GLN A 57 18.65 11.15 19.72
C GLN A 57 17.52 10.21 20.17
N THR A 58 17.41 9.94 21.47
CA THR A 58 16.33 9.10 22.03
C THR A 58 14.94 9.68 21.73
N GLN A 59 14.76 10.99 21.90
CA GLN A 59 13.50 11.66 21.63
C GLN A 59 13.16 11.62 20.13
N LEU A 60 14.12 11.92 19.27
CA LEU A 60 13.98 11.89 17.81
C LEU A 60 13.62 10.50 17.30
N GLU A 61 14.32 9.45 17.77
CA GLU A 61 14.02 8.06 17.45
C GLU A 61 12.58 7.69 17.79
N SER A 62 12.15 8.04 19.02
CA SER A 62 10.79 7.79 19.50
C SER A 62 9.73 8.46 18.61
N LEU A 63 9.96 9.74 18.25
CA LEU A 63 9.02 10.50 17.42
C LEU A 63 8.95 9.91 16.00
N LEU A 64 10.09 9.57 15.38
CA LEU A 64 10.12 8.96 14.06
C LEU A 64 9.37 7.63 14.01
N LYS A 65 9.68 6.71 14.96
CA LYS A 65 8.99 5.43 15.04
C LYS A 65 7.48 5.62 15.20
N ARG A 66 7.07 6.52 16.09
CA ARG A 66 5.64 6.81 16.32
C ARG A 66 4.94 7.38 15.09
N ALA A 67 5.57 8.34 14.39
CA ALA A 67 5.02 8.94 13.19
C ALA A 67 4.89 7.93 12.05
N MET A 68 5.87 7.05 11.87
CA MET A 68 5.82 5.98 10.88
C MET A 68 4.83 4.86 11.23
N GLY A 69 4.26 4.86 12.43
CA GLY A 69 3.42 3.77 12.92
C GLY A 69 4.21 2.54 13.38
N ARG A 70 5.55 2.63 13.51
CA ARG A 70 6.42 1.54 13.95
C ARG A 70 6.26 1.29 15.44
N ARG A 71 5.98 0.05 15.82
CA ARG A 71 5.84 -0.44 17.20
C ARG A 71 6.73 -1.68 17.38
N ASP A 72 7.00 -2.06 18.61
CA ASP A 72 7.81 -3.26 18.93
C ASP A 72 7.19 -4.52 18.31
N SER A 73 5.86 -4.61 18.24
CA SER A 73 5.10 -5.73 17.68
C SER A 73 4.73 -5.56 16.19
N GLY A 74 5.43 -4.73 15.41
CA GLY A 74 5.10 -4.55 13.98
C GLY A 74 4.71 -3.12 13.60
N LEU A 75 3.84 -2.97 12.62
CA LEU A 75 3.32 -1.70 12.17
C LEU A 75 1.86 -1.48 12.61
N ILE A 76 1.46 -0.22 12.71
CA ILE A 76 0.06 0.16 12.77
C ILE A 76 -0.46 0.18 11.33
N PRO A 77 -1.50 -0.59 10.97
CA PRO A 77 -2.00 -0.68 9.59
C PRO A 77 -2.48 0.64 8.98
N ASP A 78 -2.90 1.59 9.82
CA ASP A 78 -3.28 2.96 9.44
C ASP A 78 -2.17 3.99 9.68
N GLY A 79 -0.95 3.54 10.01
CA GLY A 79 0.23 4.40 10.17
C GLY A 79 0.73 4.95 8.84
N THR A 80 1.49 6.06 8.88
CA THR A 80 1.92 6.73 7.64
C THR A 80 2.75 5.82 6.73
N LEU A 81 3.53 4.90 7.30
CA LEU A 81 4.34 4.00 6.49
C LEU A 81 3.52 2.95 5.74
N ALA A 82 2.40 2.53 6.32
CA ALA A 82 1.50 1.55 5.71
C ALA A 82 0.62 2.16 4.60
N VAL A 83 0.06 3.36 4.84
CA VAL A 83 -1.00 3.89 3.96
C VAL A 83 -0.59 5.11 3.12
N ALA A 84 0.49 5.82 3.49
CA ALA A 84 0.88 7.04 2.82
C ALA A 84 1.97 6.83 1.76
N SER A 85 2.02 7.69 0.75
CA SER A 85 3.07 7.66 -0.26
C SER A 85 4.45 7.95 0.35
N ARG A 86 5.52 7.59 -0.38
CA ARG A 86 6.90 7.95 -0.02
C ARG A 86 7.04 9.44 0.26
N GLN A 87 6.43 10.29 -0.56
CA GLN A 87 6.49 11.75 -0.42
C GLN A 87 5.84 12.23 0.89
N HIS A 88 4.67 11.69 1.25
CA HIS A 88 4.01 12.03 2.51
C HIS A 88 4.82 11.58 3.72
N ASN A 89 5.44 10.41 3.67
CA ASN A 89 6.37 9.93 4.70
C ASN A 89 7.60 10.84 4.83
N LEU A 90 8.16 11.31 3.71
CA LEU A 90 9.27 12.26 3.70
C LEU A 90 8.87 13.58 4.35
N LEU A 91 7.73 14.16 4.00
CA LEU A 91 7.23 15.41 4.61
C LEU A 91 6.98 15.24 6.11
N SER A 92 6.41 14.12 6.53
CA SER A 92 6.22 13.78 7.94
C SER A 92 7.55 13.75 8.70
N THR A 93 8.57 13.13 8.10
CA THR A 93 9.94 13.08 8.67
C THR A 93 10.57 14.46 8.75
N ALA A 94 10.47 15.26 7.70
CA ALA A 94 10.99 16.64 7.69
C ALA A 94 10.31 17.50 8.76
N THR A 95 9.00 17.35 8.96
CA THR A 95 8.26 18.05 10.01
C THR A 95 8.80 17.70 11.41
N ILE A 96 9.16 16.43 11.65
CA ILE A 96 9.78 16.03 12.91
C ILE A 96 11.14 16.72 13.10
N PHE A 97 11.95 16.83 12.05
CA PHE A 97 13.25 17.53 12.15
C PHE A 97 13.11 19.01 12.54
N CYS A 98 12.04 19.68 12.11
CA CYS A 98 11.74 21.05 12.55
C CYS A 98 11.52 21.15 14.07
N LEU A 99 11.08 20.10 14.75
CA LEU A 99 10.94 20.07 16.21
C LEU A 99 12.29 20.05 16.94
N PHE A 100 13.40 19.88 16.20
CA PHE A 100 14.77 19.87 16.69
C PHE A 100 15.58 21.06 16.11
N ASP A 101 14.91 22.20 15.95
CA ASP A 101 15.49 23.48 15.54
C ASP A 101 16.10 23.55 14.14
N LEU A 102 15.80 22.58 13.26
CA LEU A 102 16.17 22.66 11.86
C LEU A 102 15.14 23.53 11.10
N SER A 103 15.62 24.37 10.21
CA SER A 103 14.74 25.11 9.31
C SER A 103 14.00 24.17 8.36
N TRP A 104 12.82 24.58 7.88
CA TRP A 104 12.04 23.76 6.95
C TRP A 104 12.80 23.34 5.66
N PRO A 105 13.51 24.27 4.97
CA PRO A 105 14.29 23.87 3.80
C PRO A 105 15.40 22.86 4.12
N GLU A 106 16.08 23.03 5.25
CA GLU A 106 17.11 22.10 5.70
C GLU A 106 16.52 20.73 6.06
N SER A 107 15.40 20.72 6.76
CA SER A 107 14.67 19.48 7.12
C SER A 107 14.23 18.67 5.91
N LEU A 108 13.73 19.34 4.87
CA LEU A 108 13.35 18.68 3.60
C LEU A 108 14.56 18.03 2.92
N VAL A 109 15.64 18.80 2.73
CA VAL A 109 16.86 18.30 2.09
C VAL A 109 17.45 17.13 2.89
N LEU A 110 17.45 17.24 4.22
CA LEU A 110 17.98 16.19 5.08
C LEU A 110 17.12 14.91 5.00
N ALA A 111 15.79 15.04 5.07
CA ALA A 111 14.88 13.91 4.95
C ALA A 111 15.04 13.23 3.57
N GLU A 112 15.15 14.00 2.50
CA GLU A 112 15.35 13.49 1.15
C GLU A 112 16.67 12.72 1.02
N ASN A 113 17.77 13.25 1.56
CA ASN A 113 19.07 12.58 1.54
C ASN A 113 19.04 11.26 2.32
N ILE A 114 18.39 11.21 3.49
CA ILE A 114 18.23 10.00 4.28
C ILE A 114 17.38 8.96 3.52
N PHE A 115 16.26 9.36 2.94
CA PHE A 115 15.39 8.47 2.18
C PHE A 115 16.12 7.90 0.96
N ASN A 116 16.82 8.75 0.21
CA ASN A 116 17.58 8.33 -0.98
C ASN A 116 18.72 7.36 -0.62
N ALA A 117 19.43 7.59 0.49
CA ALA A 117 20.48 6.69 0.95
C ALA A 117 19.95 5.31 1.32
N VAL A 118 18.82 5.26 2.05
CA VAL A 118 18.16 4.01 2.42
C VAL A 118 17.63 3.28 1.18
N ASP A 119 16.93 3.99 0.29
CA ASP A 119 16.39 3.39 -0.94
C ASP A 119 17.50 2.84 -1.85
N ALA A 120 18.66 3.50 -1.94
CA ALA A 120 19.80 3.01 -2.72
C ALA A 120 20.38 1.70 -2.13
N THR A 121 20.49 1.63 -0.80
CA THR A 121 20.98 0.42 -0.11
C THR A 121 20.02 -0.76 -0.32
N HIS A 122 18.71 -0.54 -0.19
CA HIS A 122 17.71 -1.59 -0.42
C HIS A 122 17.67 -2.07 -1.88
N LYS A 123 17.89 -1.19 -2.86
CA LYS A 123 17.99 -1.59 -4.28
C LYS A 123 19.20 -2.48 -4.57
N GLN A 124 20.34 -2.21 -3.95
CA GLN A 124 21.55 -3.02 -4.13
C GLN A 124 21.41 -4.43 -3.56
N VAL A 125 20.80 -4.56 -2.37
CA VAL A 125 20.54 -5.87 -1.75
C VAL A 125 19.51 -6.68 -2.56
N SER A 126 18.53 -6.00 -3.18
CA SER A 126 17.47 -6.67 -3.97
C SER A 126 17.94 -7.18 -5.33
N SER A 127 19.14 -6.80 -5.83
CA SER A 127 19.69 -7.32 -7.10
C SER A 127 20.19 -8.76 -6.99
N ASP A 128 20.59 -9.20 -5.80
CA ASP A 128 21.27 -10.49 -5.58
C ASP A 128 20.39 -11.57 -4.94
N VAL A 129 19.23 -11.20 -4.39
CA VAL A 129 18.27 -12.13 -3.77
C VAL A 129 16.86 -11.69 -4.14
N VAL A 130 16.02 -12.61 -4.65
CA VAL A 130 14.57 -12.34 -4.78
C VAL A 130 14.07 -11.96 -3.39
N PRO A 131 13.57 -10.73 -3.19
CA PRO A 131 13.19 -10.28 -1.86
C PRO A 131 12.05 -11.16 -1.34
N SER A 132 12.35 -12.04 -0.38
CA SER A 132 11.33 -12.79 0.35
C SER A 132 10.40 -11.86 1.17
N ALA A 133 10.76 -10.60 1.25
CA ALA A 133 10.11 -9.58 2.06
C ALA A 133 8.85 -8.95 1.44
N ARG A 134 8.54 -9.23 0.16
CA ARG A 134 7.31 -8.78 -0.53
C ARG A 134 6.72 -9.95 -1.29
N THR A 135 6.19 -10.93 -0.59
CA THR A 135 5.53 -12.07 -1.22
C THR A 135 4.06 -11.78 -1.44
N PRO A 136 3.43 -12.36 -2.48
CA PRO A 136 1.99 -12.34 -2.59
C PRO A 136 1.34 -12.97 -1.35
N LEU A 137 0.23 -12.40 -0.91
CA LEU A 137 -0.56 -13.02 0.15
C LEU A 137 -1.13 -14.36 -0.33
N PRO A 138 -1.26 -15.37 0.55
CA PRO A 138 -1.74 -16.69 0.16
C PRO A 138 -3.05 -16.62 -0.60
N TYR A 139 -3.17 -17.39 -1.69
CA TYR A 139 -4.32 -17.47 -2.61
C TYR A 139 -4.64 -16.19 -3.41
N SER A 140 -3.88 -15.12 -3.30
CA SER A 140 -4.08 -13.92 -4.13
C SER A 140 -3.88 -14.19 -5.62
N ARG A 141 -2.88 -15.03 -5.97
CA ARG A 141 -2.62 -15.44 -7.35
C ARG A 141 -3.76 -16.27 -7.93
N GLU A 142 -4.26 -17.23 -7.16
CA GLU A 142 -5.37 -18.08 -7.56
C GLU A 142 -6.63 -17.26 -7.82
N LEU A 143 -6.95 -16.32 -6.95
CA LEU A 143 -8.07 -15.40 -7.12
C LEU A 143 -7.91 -14.54 -8.39
N LEU A 144 -6.73 -13.93 -8.60
CA LEU A 144 -6.47 -13.13 -9.80
C LEU A 144 -6.63 -13.95 -11.08
N LYS A 145 -6.17 -15.21 -11.07
CA LYS A 145 -6.34 -16.13 -12.19
C LYS A 145 -7.82 -16.48 -12.44
N GLU A 146 -8.59 -16.72 -11.38
CA GLU A 146 -10.03 -17.00 -11.47
C GLU A 146 -10.81 -15.80 -12.05
N LEU A 147 -10.56 -14.61 -11.53
CA LEU A 147 -11.15 -13.36 -12.02
C LEU A 147 -10.82 -13.13 -13.51
N HIS A 148 -9.55 -13.26 -13.87
CA HIS A 148 -9.09 -13.10 -15.26
C HIS A 148 -9.73 -14.11 -16.19
N SER A 149 -9.81 -15.40 -15.78
CA SER A 149 -10.44 -16.47 -16.57
C SER A 149 -11.95 -16.27 -16.74
N SER A 150 -12.60 -15.57 -15.82
CA SER A 150 -14.02 -15.20 -15.87
C SER A 150 -14.27 -13.89 -16.64
N GLY A 151 -13.24 -13.32 -17.26
CA GLY A 151 -13.34 -12.06 -18.03
C GLY A 151 -13.47 -10.80 -17.19
N VAL A 152 -13.14 -10.85 -15.89
CA VAL A 152 -13.10 -9.68 -15.01
C VAL A 152 -11.80 -8.91 -15.20
N VAL A 153 -11.90 -7.62 -15.39
CA VAL A 153 -10.73 -6.73 -15.50
C VAL A 153 -10.16 -6.49 -14.11
N CYS A 154 -8.93 -6.96 -13.85
CA CYS A 154 -8.22 -6.70 -12.61
C CYS A 154 -7.23 -5.56 -12.79
N ALA A 155 -7.16 -4.66 -11.81
CA ALA A 155 -6.22 -3.54 -11.82
C ALA A 155 -5.69 -3.26 -10.41
N VAL A 156 -4.52 -2.61 -10.34
CA VAL A 156 -3.89 -2.21 -9.06
C VAL A 156 -4.00 -0.70 -8.89
N ILE A 157 -4.39 -0.27 -7.69
CA ILE A 157 -4.39 1.13 -7.27
C ILE A 157 -3.63 1.25 -5.94
N SER A 158 -2.47 1.93 -5.91
CA SER A 158 -1.57 1.93 -4.76
C SER A 158 -0.85 3.26 -4.56
N ASN A 159 -0.42 3.54 -3.33
CA ASN A 159 0.47 4.64 -2.98
C ASN A 159 1.98 4.32 -3.17
N ASP A 160 2.30 3.15 -3.74
CA ASP A 160 3.65 2.85 -4.24
C ASP A 160 3.88 3.51 -5.62
N THR A 161 5.13 3.61 -6.05
CA THR A 161 5.49 4.08 -7.39
C THR A 161 5.06 3.09 -8.47
N HIS A 162 4.85 3.57 -9.68
CA HIS A 162 4.51 2.72 -10.82
C HIS A 162 5.53 1.58 -10.99
N ASN A 163 6.81 1.92 -10.99
CA ASN A 163 7.89 0.94 -11.09
C ASN A 163 7.89 -0.09 -9.93
N GLY A 164 7.58 0.34 -8.71
CA GLY A 164 7.48 -0.56 -7.55
C GLY A 164 6.37 -1.59 -7.72
N ILE A 165 5.21 -1.16 -8.22
CA ILE A 165 4.07 -2.04 -8.52
C ILE A 165 4.44 -3.02 -9.65
N GLU A 166 4.99 -2.52 -10.77
CA GLU A 166 5.39 -3.36 -11.90
C GLU A 166 6.41 -4.43 -11.50
N GLN A 167 7.43 -4.05 -10.71
CA GLN A 167 8.43 -5.00 -10.22
C GLN A 167 7.81 -6.10 -9.35
N PHE A 168 6.91 -5.72 -8.44
CA PHE A 168 6.17 -6.71 -7.62
C PHE A 168 5.39 -7.68 -8.50
N LEU A 169 4.59 -7.18 -9.43
CA LEU A 169 3.78 -8.01 -10.33
C LEU A 169 4.65 -8.94 -11.19
N LYS A 170 5.73 -8.41 -11.76
CA LYS A 170 6.65 -9.17 -12.60
C LYS A 170 7.40 -10.25 -11.83
N ASN A 171 7.95 -9.92 -10.67
CA ASN A 171 8.73 -10.86 -9.85
C ASN A 171 7.90 -12.04 -9.37
N HIS A 172 6.58 -11.85 -9.25
CA HIS A 172 5.66 -12.89 -8.79
C HIS A 172 4.78 -13.48 -9.89
N GLY A 173 5.03 -13.11 -11.16
CA GLY A 173 4.26 -13.62 -12.31
C GLY A 173 2.78 -13.28 -12.24
N LEU A 174 2.44 -12.08 -11.75
CA LEU A 174 1.07 -11.59 -11.64
C LEU A 174 0.70 -10.61 -12.76
N SER A 175 1.70 -10.16 -13.55
CA SER A 175 1.50 -9.13 -14.58
C SER A 175 0.45 -9.53 -15.63
N GLU A 176 0.36 -10.81 -15.97
CA GLU A 176 -0.59 -11.32 -16.95
C GLU A 176 -2.06 -11.16 -16.55
N PHE A 177 -2.34 -11.04 -15.23
CA PHE A 177 -3.69 -10.90 -14.70
C PHE A 177 -4.11 -9.43 -14.51
N ILE A 178 -3.18 -8.48 -14.61
CA ILE A 178 -3.42 -7.05 -14.29
C ILE A 178 -3.49 -6.23 -15.57
N SER A 179 -4.63 -5.62 -15.81
CA SER A 179 -4.92 -4.82 -17.01
C SER A 179 -4.53 -3.34 -16.87
N GLY A 180 -4.30 -2.85 -15.67
CA GLY A 180 -3.93 -1.46 -15.44
C GLY A 180 -3.40 -1.19 -14.04
N ILE A 181 -2.66 -0.11 -13.92
CA ILE A 181 -2.05 0.36 -12.67
C ILE A 181 -2.37 1.85 -12.50
N TRP A 182 -2.69 2.24 -11.25
CA TRP A 182 -2.75 3.62 -10.80
C TRP A 182 -1.88 3.74 -9.55
N SER A 183 -0.86 4.56 -9.63
CA SER A 183 0.23 4.64 -8.67
C SER A 183 0.28 5.99 -7.94
N ALA A 184 1.26 6.17 -7.07
CA ALA A 184 1.57 7.49 -6.50
C ALA A 184 2.10 8.51 -7.52
N ASP A 185 2.53 8.04 -8.70
CA ASP A 185 3.03 8.90 -9.79
C ASP A 185 1.89 9.47 -10.64
N ASP A 186 0.65 8.96 -10.47
CA ASP A 186 -0.54 9.42 -11.19
C ASP A 186 -1.26 10.54 -10.46
N ASN A 187 -2.06 11.34 -11.18
CA ASN A 187 -2.78 12.48 -10.62
C ASN A 187 -4.27 12.45 -11.01
N PRO A 188 -5.16 12.55 -10.03
CA PRO A 188 -4.90 12.57 -8.59
C PRO A 188 -4.48 11.19 -8.06
N CYS A 189 -3.63 11.16 -7.02
CA CYS A 189 -3.27 9.93 -6.33
C CYS A 189 -4.25 9.60 -5.18
N LYS A 190 -4.16 8.38 -4.63
CA LYS A 190 -4.88 7.99 -3.40
C LYS A 190 -4.57 8.99 -2.27
N PRO A 191 -5.55 9.36 -1.41
CA PRO A 191 -6.92 8.82 -1.30
C PRO A 191 -7.99 9.62 -2.04
N ASP A 192 -7.65 10.35 -3.11
CA ASP A 192 -8.63 11.11 -3.89
C ASP A 192 -9.51 10.14 -4.70
N PRO A 193 -10.87 10.26 -4.65
CA PRO A 193 -11.74 9.41 -5.46
C PRO A 193 -11.51 9.55 -6.98
N GLY A 194 -10.92 10.66 -7.42
CA GLY A 194 -10.48 10.85 -8.80
C GLY A 194 -9.47 9.81 -9.27
N ALA A 195 -8.67 9.22 -8.37
CA ALA A 195 -7.77 8.13 -8.71
C ALA A 195 -8.52 6.88 -9.18
N VAL A 196 -9.59 6.49 -8.47
CA VAL A 196 -10.48 5.38 -8.88
C VAL A 196 -11.16 5.70 -10.20
N LEU A 197 -11.72 6.91 -10.34
CA LEU A 197 -12.41 7.34 -11.56
C LEU A 197 -11.45 7.38 -12.76
N GLY A 198 -10.21 7.83 -12.56
CA GLY A 198 -9.17 7.86 -13.57
C GLY A 198 -8.81 6.46 -14.06
N LEU A 199 -8.58 5.52 -13.13
CA LEU A 199 -8.29 4.13 -13.47
C LEU A 199 -9.46 3.44 -14.17
N CYS A 200 -10.69 3.61 -13.67
CA CYS A 200 -11.89 3.08 -14.31
C CYS A 200 -12.05 3.62 -15.75
N LYS A 201 -11.83 4.93 -15.94
CA LYS A 201 -11.89 5.56 -17.26
C LYS A 201 -10.83 4.98 -18.21
N ALA A 202 -9.60 4.82 -17.74
CA ALA A 202 -8.50 4.26 -18.55
C ALA A 202 -8.79 2.83 -19.02
N LEU A 203 -9.52 2.06 -18.21
CA LEU A 203 -9.89 0.66 -18.47
C LEU A 203 -11.30 0.50 -19.09
N ASN A 204 -11.99 1.59 -19.37
CA ASN A 204 -13.37 1.58 -19.87
C ASN A 204 -14.35 0.83 -18.95
N LEU A 205 -14.18 1.00 -17.64
CA LEU A 205 -15.01 0.41 -16.60
C LEU A 205 -15.99 1.43 -16.03
N SER A 206 -17.18 0.97 -15.60
CA SER A 206 -18.10 1.74 -14.76
C SER A 206 -17.81 1.47 -13.29
N PRO A 207 -17.55 2.50 -12.45
CA PRO A 207 -17.36 2.29 -11.01
C PRO A 207 -18.51 1.50 -10.35
N SER A 208 -19.76 1.73 -10.75
CA SER A 208 -20.94 1.01 -10.24
C SER A 208 -21.01 -0.47 -10.62
N ARG A 209 -20.05 -0.94 -11.42
CA ARG A 209 -19.87 -2.35 -11.81
C ARG A 209 -18.50 -2.89 -11.40
N CYS A 210 -17.85 -2.22 -10.45
CA CYS A 210 -16.55 -2.63 -9.94
C CYS A 210 -16.61 -2.91 -8.44
N ALA A 211 -15.72 -3.79 -7.99
CA ALA A 211 -15.31 -3.91 -6.60
C ALA A 211 -13.95 -3.21 -6.41
N LEU A 212 -13.71 -2.65 -5.21
CA LEU A 212 -12.38 -2.25 -4.77
C LEU A 212 -12.08 -2.98 -3.47
N ILE A 213 -10.89 -3.57 -3.40
CA ILE A 213 -10.43 -4.33 -2.25
C ILE A 213 -9.18 -3.66 -1.69
N GLY A 214 -9.19 -3.33 -0.40
CA GLY A 214 -8.08 -2.69 0.29
C GLY A 214 -8.10 -2.98 1.79
N ASP A 215 -6.99 -2.73 2.44
CA ASP A 215 -6.75 -2.97 3.87
C ASP A 215 -6.74 -1.68 4.70
N ALA A 216 -6.88 -0.52 4.06
CA ALA A 216 -6.97 0.78 4.70
C ALA A 216 -8.38 1.37 4.59
N ASP A 217 -8.88 1.98 5.67
CA ASP A 217 -10.21 2.62 5.65
C ASP A 217 -10.28 3.78 4.64
N SER A 218 -9.14 4.44 4.37
CA SER A 218 -9.02 5.48 3.34
C SER A 218 -9.32 4.96 1.93
N ASP A 219 -8.95 3.71 1.61
CA ASP A 219 -9.22 3.08 0.32
C ASP A 219 -10.70 2.80 0.15
N LEU A 220 -11.32 2.28 1.20
CA LEU A 220 -12.74 1.95 1.20
C LEU A 220 -13.60 3.21 1.13
N LEU A 221 -13.21 4.26 1.84
CA LEU A 221 -13.87 5.56 1.77
C LEU A 221 -13.71 6.20 0.38
N MET A 222 -12.51 6.13 -0.21
CA MET A 222 -12.23 6.56 -1.57
C MET A 222 -13.11 5.82 -2.58
N ALA A 223 -13.19 4.49 -2.47
CA ALA A 223 -14.02 3.65 -3.32
C ALA A 223 -15.50 4.05 -3.26
N ARG A 224 -16.05 4.21 -2.06
CA ARG A 224 -17.44 4.64 -1.85
C ARG A 224 -17.73 6.02 -2.45
N ARG A 225 -16.81 6.97 -2.26
CA ARG A 225 -16.94 8.33 -2.83
C ARG A 225 -16.84 8.32 -4.36
N ALA A 226 -16.13 7.37 -4.95
CA ALA A 226 -16.06 7.19 -6.39
C ALA A 226 -17.25 6.43 -6.99
N GLY A 227 -18.18 5.94 -6.16
CA GLY A 227 -19.35 5.19 -6.61
C GLY A 227 -19.05 3.72 -6.96
N ILE A 228 -18.02 3.14 -6.39
CA ILE A 228 -17.72 1.70 -6.50
C ILE A 228 -18.86 0.89 -5.87
N ALA A 229 -19.31 -0.17 -6.59
CA ALA A 229 -20.41 -1.01 -6.13
C ALA A 229 -20.09 -1.73 -4.80
N TYR A 230 -18.90 -2.29 -4.69
CA TYR A 230 -18.48 -3.07 -3.53
C TYR A 230 -17.11 -2.62 -3.00
N ALA A 231 -17.10 -1.90 -1.89
CA ALA A 231 -15.89 -1.60 -1.12
C ALA A 231 -15.66 -2.76 -0.13
N LEU A 232 -14.64 -3.58 -0.38
CA LEU A 232 -14.34 -4.80 0.37
C LEU A 232 -13.07 -4.60 1.19
N GLY A 233 -13.17 -4.75 2.51
CA GLY A 233 -12.04 -4.60 3.41
C GLY A 233 -11.28 -5.92 3.59
N TYR A 234 -9.99 -5.96 3.26
CA TYR A 234 -9.13 -7.10 3.52
C TYR A 234 -8.40 -6.93 4.87
N VAL A 235 -8.54 -7.89 5.78
CA VAL A 235 -8.05 -7.71 7.17
C VAL A 235 -6.91 -8.64 7.58
N ALA A 236 -6.43 -9.51 6.68
CA ALA A 236 -5.40 -10.51 7.00
C ALA A 236 -4.00 -10.18 6.45
N GLY A 237 -3.78 -8.94 5.94
CA GLY A 237 -2.51 -8.53 5.35
C GLY A 237 -1.44 -8.07 6.34
N TRP A 238 -1.81 -7.85 7.59
CA TRP A 238 -0.97 -7.33 8.66
C TRP A 238 -1.00 -8.22 9.90
N GLN A 239 0.04 -8.17 10.73
CA GLN A 239 0.03 -8.85 12.04
C GLN A 239 -1.07 -8.29 12.95
N ARG A 240 -1.27 -6.98 12.93
CA ARG A 240 -2.37 -6.31 13.62
C ARG A 240 -3.54 -6.13 12.67
N THR A 241 -4.69 -6.67 13.00
CA THR A 241 -5.92 -6.48 12.22
C THR A 241 -6.25 -4.99 12.07
N PRO A 242 -6.44 -4.48 10.82
CA PRO A 242 -6.85 -3.09 10.61
C PRO A 242 -8.29 -2.85 11.07
N GLU A 243 -8.55 -1.64 11.58
CA GLU A 243 -9.90 -1.19 11.93
C GLU A 243 -10.53 -0.51 10.71
N LEU A 244 -11.42 -1.23 10.04
CA LEU A 244 -12.09 -0.75 8.83
C LEU A 244 -13.55 -0.45 9.13
N THR A 245 -14.00 0.76 8.84
CA THR A 245 -15.38 1.24 9.10
C THR A 245 -16.14 1.55 7.83
N SER A 246 -15.43 1.83 6.74
CA SER A 246 -16.01 2.26 5.46
C SER A 246 -16.28 1.11 4.48
N HIS A 247 -16.18 -0.14 4.93
CA HIS A 247 -16.42 -1.33 4.11
C HIS A 247 -17.91 -1.61 3.91
N HIS A 248 -18.24 -2.33 2.83
CA HIS A 248 -19.50 -3.04 2.69
C HIS A 248 -19.40 -4.45 3.29
N TYR A 249 -18.28 -5.12 3.06
CA TYR A 249 -17.97 -6.45 3.59
C TYR A 249 -16.49 -6.55 3.94
N LEU A 250 -16.15 -7.47 4.88
CA LEU A 250 -14.77 -7.80 5.26
C LEU A 250 -14.40 -9.17 4.70
N ILE A 251 -13.15 -9.27 4.23
CA ILE A 251 -12.52 -10.50 3.73
C ILE A 251 -11.37 -10.84 4.70
N GLN A 252 -11.40 -12.03 5.27
CA GLN A 252 -10.34 -12.54 6.15
C GLN A 252 -9.37 -13.47 5.38
N HIS A 253 -9.83 -14.05 4.27
CA HIS A 253 -9.04 -14.93 3.45
C HIS A 253 -9.50 -14.86 2.00
N TRP A 254 -8.56 -14.87 1.04
CA TRP A 254 -8.89 -14.76 -0.38
C TRP A 254 -9.83 -15.86 -0.88
N GLN A 255 -9.81 -17.04 -0.27
CA GLN A 255 -10.72 -18.15 -0.61
C GLN A 255 -12.20 -17.87 -0.26
N GLU A 256 -12.50 -16.82 0.50
CA GLU A 256 -13.88 -16.41 0.78
C GLU A 256 -14.55 -15.72 -0.41
N LEU A 257 -13.74 -15.17 -1.32
CA LEU A 257 -14.22 -14.51 -2.53
C LEU A 257 -14.20 -15.48 -3.70
N ARG A 258 -15.32 -15.56 -4.42
CA ARG A 258 -15.52 -16.42 -5.59
C ARG A 258 -16.06 -15.62 -6.75
N VAL A 259 -15.74 -16.06 -7.96
CA VAL A 259 -16.29 -15.48 -9.18
C VAL A 259 -16.83 -16.60 -10.06
N GLU A 260 -18.06 -16.44 -10.52
CA GLU A 260 -18.70 -17.34 -11.46
C GLU A 260 -18.91 -16.61 -12.78
N GLY A 261 -18.38 -17.17 -13.87
CA GLY A 261 -18.69 -16.69 -15.22
C GLY A 261 -20.13 -17.09 -15.60
N GLU A 262 -20.82 -16.24 -16.35
CA GLU A 262 -22.05 -16.68 -17.03
C GLU A 262 -21.69 -17.81 -18.00
N ASN A 263 -22.31 -18.97 -17.83
CA ASN A 263 -22.28 -20.09 -18.80
C ASN A 263 -23.01 -19.71 -20.09
#